data_12c9c928470df802c2fd9a754f30d361
#
_entry.id   12c9c928470df802c2fd9a754f30d361
#
_cell.length_a   1.000
_cell.length_b   1.000
_cell.length_c   1.000
_cell.angle_alpha   90.00
_cell.angle_beta   90.00
_cell.angle_gamma   90.00
#
_symmetry.space_group_name_H-M   'P 1'
#
loop_
_entity.id
_entity.type
_entity.pdbx_description
1 polymer ?
#
loop_
_entity_poly.entity_id
_entity_poly.type
_entity_poly.pdbx_seq_one_letter_code
_entity_poly.pdbx_strand_id
1 'polypeptide(L)'
;CKAVSEETYYQTLGRMCKAGSLCRIAKGTYYRPKISKYGIVPPSQKEIIAAFTDPDKGAVVGYSLYNSLKLTTQVGKTVEVLSSRMEQQTKTISNVFLRFCDLVYTPEVKRTLHVLEVLQNFSEIQDLNYRQFLSFCEQFAHEYDANALERVIQKMRYQKRTLSFLRSVLNYYGVQNDLSKYLSTLSAYKHPSMEEIYEAAYAS
;
A
#
# COMPACT_ATOMS: atom_id res chain seq x y z
N CYS A 1 -30.84 6.21 17.54
CA CYS A 1 -31.08 5.72 16.17
C CYS A 1 -31.59 4.29 16.27
N LYS A 2 -32.79 4.00 15.69
CA LYS A 2 -33.28 2.62 15.57
C LYS A 2 -32.34 1.84 14.63
N ALA A 3 -31.78 0.74 15.08
CA ALA A 3 -30.99 -0.14 14.22
C ALA A 3 -31.93 -0.68 13.10
N VAL A 4 -31.58 -0.39 11.87
CA VAL A 4 -32.31 -0.92 10.70
C VAL A 4 -31.94 -2.39 10.58
N SER A 5 -32.94 -3.30 10.40
CA SER A 5 -32.65 -4.71 10.20
C SER A 5 -31.84 -4.92 8.90
N GLU A 6 -31.02 -5.95 8.86
CA GLU A 6 -30.19 -6.30 7.70
C GLU A 6 -31.07 -6.49 6.44
N GLU A 7 -32.21 -7.13 6.58
CA GLU A 7 -33.16 -7.33 5.51
C GLU A 7 -33.70 -5.99 4.95
N THR A 8 -34.11 -5.07 5.83
CA THR A 8 -34.58 -3.73 5.44
C THR A 8 -33.48 -2.93 4.73
N TYR A 9 -32.21 -3.08 5.18
CA TYR A 9 -31.07 -2.47 4.54
C TYR A 9 -30.89 -2.95 3.09
N TYR A 10 -30.87 -4.27 2.85
CA TYR A 10 -30.72 -4.81 1.50
C TYR A 10 -31.91 -4.52 0.59
N GLN A 11 -33.14 -4.53 1.12
CA GLN A 11 -34.33 -4.12 0.38
C GLN A 11 -34.25 -2.66 -0.06
N THR A 12 -33.75 -1.79 0.82
CA THR A 12 -33.56 -0.36 0.51
C THR A 12 -32.50 -0.16 -0.56
N LEU A 13 -31.34 -0.83 -0.47
CA LEU A 13 -30.34 -0.80 -1.52
C LEU A 13 -30.89 -1.29 -2.87
N GLY A 14 -31.66 -2.37 -2.86
CA GLY A 14 -32.33 -2.91 -4.07
C GLY A 14 -33.28 -1.89 -4.71
N ARG A 15 -34.08 -1.19 -3.90
CA ARG A 15 -34.98 -0.12 -4.37
C ARG A 15 -34.20 1.07 -4.96
N MET A 16 -33.11 1.50 -4.28
CA MET A 16 -32.27 2.58 -4.78
C MET A 16 -31.56 2.23 -6.10
N CYS A 17 -31.15 0.96 -6.26
CA CYS A 17 -30.60 0.49 -7.54
C CYS A 17 -31.64 0.47 -8.66
N LYS A 18 -32.88 -0.01 -8.39
CA LYS A 18 -33.98 0.00 -9.36
C LYS A 18 -34.39 1.42 -9.76
N ALA A 19 -34.33 2.36 -8.82
CA ALA A 19 -34.60 3.78 -9.05
C ALA A 19 -33.43 4.52 -9.75
N GLY A 20 -32.30 3.87 -10.02
CA GLY A 20 -31.13 4.47 -10.65
C GLY A 20 -30.35 5.46 -9.75
N SER A 21 -30.73 5.60 -8.48
CA SER A 21 -30.04 6.49 -7.53
C SER A 21 -28.73 5.88 -6.99
N LEU A 22 -28.56 4.56 -7.10
CA LEU A 22 -27.33 3.82 -6.84
C LEU A 22 -27.06 2.82 -7.97
N CYS A 23 -25.79 2.57 -8.26
CA CYS A 23 -25.34 1.48 -9.11
C CYS A 23 -24.39 0.58 -8.34
N ARG A 24 -24.49 -0.74 -8.56
CA ARG A 24 -23.59 -1.72 -7.97
C ARG A 24 -22.36 -1.89 -8.86
N ILE A 25 -21.15 -1.75 -8.31
CA ILE A 25 -19.89 -1.96 -9.03
C ILE A 25 -19.27 -3.32 -8.71
N ALA A 26 -19.47 -3.82 -7.47
CA ALA A 26 -19.05 -5.14 -7.04
C ALA A 26 -19.94 -5.62 -5.89
N LYS A 27 -19.81 -6.89 -5.44
CA LYS A 27 -20.56 -7.42 -4.29
C LYS A 27 -20.37 -6.52 -3.06
N GLY A 28 -21.48 -5.99 -2.51
CA GLY A 28 -21.48 -5.09 -1.35
C GLY A 28 -20.87 -3.70 -1.61
N THR A 29 -20.63 -3.29 -2.87
CA THR A 29 -20.06 -1.99 -3.19
C THR A 29 -20.95 -1.27 -4.20
N TYR A 30 -21.37 -0.07 -3.82
CA TYR A 30 -22.31 0.75 -4.58
C TYR A 30 -21.73 2.15 -4.75
N TYR A 31 -22.14 2.82 -5.82
CA TYR A 31 -21.78 4.21 -6.08
C TYR A 31 -23.00 5.01 -6.56
N ARG A 32 -22.95 6.32 -6.37
CA ARG A 32 -23.91 7.22 -6.98
C ARG A 32 -23.51 7.48 -8.41
N PRO A 33 -24.36 7.11 -9.40
CA PRO A 33 -23.99 7.29 -10.79
C PRO A 33 -23.93 8.78 -11.15
N LYS A 34 -22.91 9.15 -11.90
CA LYS A 34 -22.87 10.43 -12.62
C LYS A 34 -23.54 10.22 -13.98
N ILE A 35 -24.47 11.09 -14.33
CA ILE A 35 -25.15 11.01 -15.63
C ILE A 35 -24.48 12.00 -16.58
N SER A 36 -24.00 11.51 -17.71
CA SER A 36 -23.51 12.32 -18.82
C SER A 36 -24.47 12.24 -20.00
N LYS A 37 -24.20 13.04 -21.04
CA LYS A 37 -24.92 12.95 -22.31
C LYS A 37 -24.79 11.57 -23.01
N TYR A 38 -23.86 10.76 -22.60
CA TYR A 38 -23.60 9.41 -23.12
C TYR A 38 -24.12 8.29 -22.20
N GLY A 39 -24.81 8.63 -21.11
CA GLY A 39 -25.32 7.67 -20.14
C GLY A 39 -24.62 7.70 -18.77
N ILE A 40 -24.76 6.59 -18.04
CA ILE A 40 -24.20 6.43 -16.70
C ILE A 40 -22.67 6.28 -16.76
N VAL A 41 -21.95 7.11 -16.01
CA VAL A 41 -20.50 7.07 -15.90
C VAL A 41 -20.13 6.31 -14.62
N PRO A 42 -19.38 5.18 -14.72
CA PRO A 42 -18.87 4.47 -13.56
C PRO A 42 -17.78 5.31 -12.86
N PRO A 43 -17.47 5.02 -11.58
CA PRO A 43 -16.39 5.69 -10.89
C PRO A 43 -15.04 5.40 -11.56
N SER A 44 -14.22 6.43 -11.64
CA SER A 44 -12.85 6.33 -12.12
C SER A 44 -12.00 5.49 -11.16
N GLN A 45 -10.89 4.96 -11.64
CA GLN A 45 -9.89 4.27 -10.82
C GLN A 45 -9.47 5.12 -9.60
N LYS A 46 -9.24 6.43 -9.79
CA LYS A 46 -8.88 7.36 -8.72
C LYS A 46 -9.97 7.45 -7.65
N GLU A 47 -11.24 7.50 -8.03
CA GLU A 47 -12.36 7.54 -7.09
C GLU A 47 -12.49 6.21 -6.31
N ILE A 48 -12.25 5.08 -6.98
CA ILE A 48 -12.24 3.76 -6.32
C ILE A 48 -11.11 3.72 -5.28
N ILE A 49 -9.88 4.10 -5.65
CA ILE A 49 -8.73 4.12 -4.74
C ILE A 49 -9.04 5.02 -3.54
N ALA A 50 -9.48 6.27 -3.77
CA ALA A 50 -9.80 7.22 -2.71
C ALA A 50 -10.86 6.67 -1.73
N ALA A 51 -11.88 5.97 -2.22
CA ALA A 51 -12.91 5.37 -1.37
C ALA A 51 -12.36 4.36 -0.35
N PHE A 52 -11.21 3.74 -0.63
CA PHE A 52 -10.57 2.75 0.24
C PHE A 52 -9.32 3.26 0.95
N THR A 53 -8.79 4.42 0.57
CA THR A 53 -7.58 4.98 1.17
C THR A 53 -7.82 6.23 2.02
N ASP A 54 -8.89 7.00 1.75
CA ASP A 54 -9.17 8.28 2.41
C ASP A 54 -10.13 8.16 3.60
N PRO A 55 -10.00 9.02 4.61
CA PRO A 55 -8.73 9.47 5.16
C PRO A 55 -8.14 8.32 6.00
N ASP A 56 -6.86 8.07 5.93
CA ASP A 56 -6.12 7.11 6.76
C ASP A 56 -6.71 5.68 6.86
N LYS A 57 -7.39 5.24 5.77
CA LYS A 57 -8.04 3.93 5.70
C LYS A 57 -7.31 2.93 4.79
N GLY A 58 -6.28 3.37 4.11
CA GLY A 58 -5.51 2.50 3.24
C GLY A 58 -4.30 3.15 2.61
N ALA A 59 -3.55 2.37 1.85
CA ALA A 59 -2.39 2.79 1.08
C ALA A 59 -2.30 2.01 -0.24
N VAL A 60 -1.81 2.69 -1.28
CA VAL A 60 -1.43 2.06 -2.55
C VAL A 60 -0.09 1.36 -2.36
N VAL A 61 0.06 0.16 -2.94
CA VAL A 61 1.28 -0.65 -2.89
C VAL A 61 1.61 -1.21 -4.30
N GLY A 62 2.66 -2.02 -4.40
CA GLY A 62 3.08 -2.63 -5.65
C GLY A 62 3.57 -1.62 -6.70
N TYR A 63 3.47 -1.96 -7.99
CA TYR A 63 4.03 -1.14 -9.08
C TYR A 63 3.48 0.28 -9.14
N SER A 64 2.22 0.50 -8.76
CA SER A 64 1.65 1.86 -8.69
C SER A 64 2.33 2.73 -7.64
N LEU A 65 2.73 2.15 -6.51
CA LEU A 65 3.57 2.81 -5.52
C LEU A 65 4.96 3.08 -6.08
N TYR A 66 5.64 2.06 -6.65
CA TYR A 66 7.02 2.20 -7.15
C TYR A 66 7.12 3.27 -8.24
N ASN A 67 6.12 3.31 -9.13
CA ASN A 67 6.02 4.34 -10.16
C ASN A 67 5.79 5.73 -9.57
N SER A 68 4.90 5.88 -8.58
CA SER A 68 4.64 7.16 -7.90
C SER A 68 5.87 7.71 -7.17
N LEU A 69 6.72 6.80 -6.65
CA LEU A 69 8.01 7.11 -6.03
C LEU A 69 9.13 7.32 -7.06
N LYS A 70 8.84 7.19 -8.36
CA LYS A 70 9.82 7.29 -9.47
C LYS A 70 10.93 6.23 -9.39
N LEU A 71 10.69 5.13 -8.70
CA LEU A 71 11.62 4.00 -8.58
C LEU A 71 11.71 3.20 -9.88
N THR A 72 10.65 3.23 -10.69
CA THR A 72 10.60 2.56 -11.99
C THR A 72 9.65 3.30 -12.93
N THR A 73 9.84 3.10 -14.23
CA THR A 73 8.91 3.55 -15.28
C THR A 73 7.85 2.51 -15.62
N GLN A 74 7.99 1.29 -15.09
CA GLN A 74 7.04 0.19 -15.32
C GLN A 74 5.69 0.48 -14.68
N VAL A 75 4.61 0.14 -15.37
CA VAL A 75 3.23 0.33 -14.91
C VAL A 75 2.56 -1.02 -14.74
N GLY A 76 2.06 -1.29 -13.55
CA GLY A 76 1.30 -2.51 -13.27
C GLY A 76 -0.05 -2.51 -13.99
N LYS A 77 -0.49 -3.69 -14.45
CA LYS A 77 -1.84 -3.86 -15.02
C LYS A 77 -2.94 -3.60 -14.01
N THR A 78 -2.66 -3.84 -12.75
CA THR A 78 -3.58 -3.73 -11.62
C THR A 78 -2.99 -2.79 -10.57
N VAL A 79 -3.81 -1.92 -10.00
CA VAL A 79 -3.43 -1.12 -8.84
C VAL A 79 -3.73 -1.92 -7.58
N GLU A 80 -2.73 -2.12 -6.74
CA GLU A 80 -2.87 -2.81 -5.47
C GLU A 80 -3.08 -1.80 -4.34
N VAL A 81 -4.06 -2.09 -3.49
CA VAL A 81 -4.42 -1.23 -2.35
C VAL A 81 -4.61 -2.09 -1.10
N LEU A 82 -3.94 -1.70 -0.02
CA LEU A 82 -4.25 -2.18 1.33
C LEU A 82 -5.28 -1.28 1.96
N SER A 83 -6.31 -1.84 2.60
CA SER A 83 -7.36 -1.04 3.23
C SER A 83 -7.95 -1.71 4.46
N SER A 84 -8.26 -0.90 5.48
CA SER A 84 -9.06 -1.32 6.64
C SER A 84 -10.58 -1.21 6.39
N ARG A 85 -11.00 -0.66 5.24
CA ARG A 85 -12.42 -0.49 4.85
C ARG A 85 -12.99 -1.70 4.12
N MET A 86 -12.63 -2.90 4.51
CA MET A 86 -13.11 -4.11 3.86
C MET A 86 -13.61 -5.12 4.88
N GLU A 87 -14.66 -5.83 4.54
CA GLU A 87 -15.14 -7.00 5.28
C GLU A 87 -14.49 -8.30 4.78
N GLN A 88 -14.07 -8.33 3.51
CA GLN A 88 -13.46 -9.48 2.86
C GLN A 88 -11.94 -9.34 2.84
N GLN A 89 -11.22 -10.45 2.90
CA GLN A 89 -9.75 -10.46 2.85
C GLN A 89 -9.20 -9.87 1.55
N THR A 90 -9.87 -10.14 0.43
CA THR A 90 -9.51 -9.61 -0.88
C THR A 90 -10.74 -9.25 -1.70
N LYS A 91 -10.60 -8.27 -2.58
CA LYS A 91 -11.65 -7.83 -3.50
C LYS A 91 -11.04 -7.16 -4.73
N THR A 92 -11.63 -7.42 -5.90
CA THR A 92 -11.25 -6.69 -7.12
C THR A 92 -12.42 -5.82 -7.58
N ILE A 93 -12.14 -4.56 -7.88
CA ILE A 93 -13.10 -3.61 -8.46
C ILE A 93 -12.44 -3.00 -9.69
N SER A 94 -12.95 -3.32 -10.88
CA SER A 94 -12.30 -2.96 -12.15
C SER A 94 -10.84 -3.48 -12.16
N ASN A 95 -9.86 -2.60 -12.29
CA ASN A 95 -8.44 -2.92 -12.22
C ASN A 95 -7.79 -2.58 -10.87
N VAL A 96 -8.58 -2.40 -9.81
CA VAL A 96 -8.07 -2.17 -8.44
C VAL A 96 -8.23 -3.46 -7.64
N PHE A 97 -7.10 -4.02 -7.19
CA PHE A 97 -7.05 -5.17 -6.30
C PHE A 97 -6.88 -4.70 -4.86
N LEU A 98 -7.85 -5.00 -4.05
CA LEU A 98 -7.94 -4.58 -2.65
C LEU A 98 -7.60 -5.76 -1.75
N ARG A 99 -6.74 -5.54 -0.76
CA ARG A 99 -6.44 -6.48 0.33
C ARG A 99 -6.81 -5.85 1.67
N PHE A 100 -7.48 -6.60 2.52
CA PHE A 100 -7.76 -6.16 3.88
C PHE A 100 -6.48 -6.12 4.72
N CYS A 101 -6.29 -5.02 5.43
CA CYS A 101 -5.29 -4.92 6.48
C CYS A 101 -5.82 -3.97 7.56
N ASP A 102 -6.02 -4.50 8.77
CA ASP A 102 -6.51 -3.75 9.92
C ASP A 102 -5.40 -2.87 10.49
N LEU A 103 -5.14 -1.76 9.81
CA LEU A 103 -4.13 -0.77 10.15
C LEU A 103 -4.74 0.63 10.14
N VAL A 104 -4.30 1.50 11.04
CA VAL A 104 -4.56 2.94 10.95
C VAL A 104 -3.43 3.56 10.13
N TYR A 105 -3.74 4.04 8.95
CA TYR A 105 -2.78 4.49 7.95
C TYR A 105 -2.37 5.95 8.15
N THR A 106 -1.81 6.28 9.33
CA THR A 106 -1.22 7.62 9.54
C THR A 106 -0.08 7.88 8.54
N PRO A 107 0.37 9.13 8.34
CA PRO A 107 1.48 9.42 7.44
C PRO A 107 2.75 8.60 7.75
N GLU A 108 3.10 8.42 9.03
CA GLU A 108 4.25 7.65 9.51
C GLU A 108 4.10 6.16 9.18
N VAL A 109 2.91 5.61 9.41
CA VAL A 109 2.57 4.22 9.08
C VAL A 109 2.61 3.99 7.57
N LYS A 110 2.09 4.92 6.75
CA LYS A 110 2.17 4.83 5.29
C LYS A 110 3.62 4.85 4.80
N ARG A 111 4.47 5.75 5.33
CA ARG A 111 5.90 5.79 4.98
C ARG A 111 6.61 4.48 5.31
N THR A 112 6.39 3.97 6.52
CA THR A 112 6.98 2.70 6.97
C THR A 112 6.49 1.52 6.12
N LEU A 113 5.20 1.47 5.81
CA LEU A 113 4.62 0.47 4.92
C LEU A 113 5.28 0.53 3.53
N HIS A 114 5.40 1.72 2.96
CA HIS A 114 5.96 1.91 1.62
C HIS A 114 7.43 1.45 1.54
N VAL A 115 8.26 1.79 2.53
CA VAL A 115 9.65 1.32 2.52
C VAL A 115 9.72 -0.20 2.67
N LEU A 116 8.94 -0.80 3.55
CA LEU A 116 8.93 -2.25 3.71
C LEU A 116 8.45 -2.98 2.45
N GLU A 117 7.45 -2.45 1.75
CA GLU A 117 6.98 -2.99 0.47
C GLU A 117 8.05 -2.90 -0.62
N VAL A 118 8.76 -1.77 -0.71
CA VAL A 118 9.87 -1.58 -1.65
C VAL A 118 11.03 -2.54 -1.33
N LEU A 119 11.45 -2.63 -0.07
CA LEU A 119 12.56 -3.49 0.34
C LEU A 119 12.23 -4.98 0.19
N GLN A 120 10.99 -5.39 0.46
CA GLN A 120 10.57 -6.78 0.30
C GLN A 120 10.60 -7.25 -1.15
N ASN A 121 10.22 -6.38 -2.06
CA ASN A 121 10.13 -6.68 -3.49
C ASN A 121 11.30 -6.09 -4.30
N PHE A 122 12.37 -5.65 -3.63
CA PHE A 122 13.50 -4.96 -4.26
C PHE A 122 14.03 -5.66 -5.51
N SER A 123 14.23 -6.98 -5.45
CA SER A 123 14.74 -7.78 -6.56
C SER A 123 13.73 -8.01 -7.69
N GLU A 124 12.47 -7.68 -7.48
CA GLU A 124 11.37 -7.88 -8.44
C GLU A 124 10.99 -6.58 -9.15
N ILE A 125 11.50 -5.43 -8.67
CA ILE A 125 11.26 -4.13 -9.31
C ILE A 125 12.11 -4.05 -10.58
N GLN A 126 11.47 -4.15 -11.73
CA GLN A 126 12.13 -4.02 -13.03
C GLN A 126 12.55 -2.58 -13.29
N ASP A 127 13.70 -2.40 -13.93
CA ASP A 127 14.26 -1.08 -14.29
C ASP A 127 14.35 -0.13 -13.09
N LEU A 128 14.84 -0.65 -11.94
CA LEU A 128 14.96 0.12 -10.71
C LEU A 128 15.91 1.31 -10.88
N ASN A 129 15.41 2.50 -10.61
CA ASN A 129 16.22 3.71 -10.52
C ASN A 129 16.94 3.77 -9.17
N TYR A 130 18.21 3.33 -9.13
CA TYR A 130 19.01 3.27 -7.92
C TYR A 130 19.24 4.64 -7.26
N ARG A 131 19.41 5.72 -8.04
CA ARG A 131 19.54 7.09 -7.48
C ARG A 131 18.28 7.51 -6.75
N GLN A 132 17.13 7.26 -7.35
CA GLN A 132 15.84 7.57 -6.72
C GLN A 132 15.59 6.67 -5.49
N PHE A 133 16.02 5.40 -5.55
CA PHE A 133 15.94 4.49 -4.42
C PHE A 133 16.78 4.98 -3.22
N LEU A 134 18.03 5.44 -3.45
CA LEU A 134 18.86 6.02 -2.39
C LEU A 134 18.20 7.25 -1.76
N SER A 135 17.69 8.18 -2.59
CA SER A 135 16.98 9.37 -2.09
C SER A 135 15.74 9.01 -1.28
N PHE A 136 14.98 8.00 -1.73
CA PHE A 136 13.82 7.48 -1.00
C PHE A 136 14.20 6.88 0.34
N CYS A 137 15.28 6.08 0.40
CA CYS A 137 15.80 5.50 1.65
C CYS A 137 16.31 6.56 2.62
N GLU A 138 17.02 7.57 2.11
CA GLU A 138 17.54 8.71 2.90
C GLU A 138 16.39 9.49 3.55
N GLN A 139 15.38 9.87 2.74
CA GLN A 139 14.21 10.57 3.26
C GLN A 139 13.51 9.75 4.34
N PHE A 140 13.32 8.45 4.11
CA PHE A 140 12.70 7.58 5.10
C PHE A 140 13.54 7.50 6.39
N ALA A 141 14.88 7.40 6.28
CA ALA A 141 15.77 7.31 7.42
C ALA A 141 15.66 8.56 8.32
N HIS A 142 15.58 9.76 7.72
CA HIS A 142 15.36 11.01 8.45
C HIS A 142 14.00 11.10 9.15
N GLU A 143 12.99 10.44 8.61
CA GLU A 143 11.61 10.44 9.12
C GLU A 143 11.24 9.13 9.85
N TYR A 144 12.24 8.31 10.22
CA TYR A 144 12.03 7.01 10.84
C TYR A 144 11.26 7.10 12.16
N ASP A 145 10.21 6.31 12.28
CA ASP A 145 9.39 6.16 13.50
C ASP A 145 9.31 4.69 13.90
N ALA A 146 9.96 4.35 15.04
CA ALA A 146 9.97 2.99 15.57
C ALA A 146 8.57 2.50 15.98
N ASN A 147 7.69 3.40 16.46
CA ASN A 147 6.32 3.03 16.84
C ASN A 147 5.48 2.72 15.60
N ALA A 148 5.66 3.46 14.51
CA ALA A 148 5.01 3.16 13.24
C ALA A 148 5.47 1.81 12.69
N LEU A 149 6.79 1.52 12.77
CA LEU A 149 7.33 0.23 12.37
C LEU A 149 6.72 -0.93 13.18
N GLU A 150 6.62 -0.80 14.49
CA GLU A 150 6.05 -1.82 15.34
C GLU A 150 4.59 -2.11 15.00
N ARG A 151 3.77 -1.07 14.79
CA ARG A 151 2.37 -1.22 14.35
C ARG A 151 2.27 -1.97 13.02
N VAL A 152 3.13 -1.65 12.05
CA VAL A 152 3.12 -2.32 10.74
C VAL A 152 3.52 -3.79 10.85
N ILE A 153 4.60 -4.10 11.58
CA ILE A 153 5.08 -5.49 11.76
C ILE A 153 4.07 -6.36 12.52
N GLN A 154 3.34 -5.79 13.48
CA GLN A 154 2.30 -6.52 14.23
C GLN A 154 1.13 -6.96 13.33
N LYS A 155 0.82 -6.20 12.30
CA LYS A 155 -0.32 -6.45 11.40
C LYS A 155 0.07 -7.10 10.08
N MET A 156 1.30 -6.92 9.65
CA MET A 156 1.82 -7.43 8.38
C MET A 156 3.05 -8.31 8.59
N ARG A 157 3.07 -9.45 7.92
CA ARG A 157 4.19 -10.40 7.99
C ARG A 157 5.22 -10.07 6.90
N TYR A 158 6.29 -9.41 7.29
CA TYR A 158 7.46 -9.23 6.44
C TYR A 158 8.49 -10.34 6.65
N GLN A 159 9.23 -10.66 5.61
CA GLN A 159 10.34 -11.61 5.71
C GLN A 159 11.48 -11.02 6.57
N LYS A 160 12.18 -11.86 7.32
CA LYS A 160 13.33 -11.40 8.12
C LYS A 160 14.42 -10.73 7.28
N ARG A 161 14.60 -11.17 6.03
CA ARG A 161 15.52 -10.49 5.09
C ARG A 161 15.12 -9.04 4.82
N THR A 162 13.83 -8.72 4.76
CA THR A 162 13.32 -7.35 4.58
C THR A 162 13.64 -6.48 5.79
N LEU A 163 13.47 -7.00 6.99
CA LEU A 163 13.83 -6.30 8.23
C LEU A 163 15.36 -6.14 8.38
N SER A 164 16.14 -7.14 7.93
CA SER A 164 17.60 -7.03 7.86
C SER A 164 18.03 -5.95 6.86
N PHE A 165 17.37 -5.87 5.71
CA PHE A 165 17.64 -4.84 4.73
C PHE A 165 17.27 -3.45 5.26
N LEU A 166 16.12 -3.31 5.91
CA LEU A 166 15.74 -2.06 6.58
C LEU A 166 16.77 -1.63 7.62
N ARG A 167 17.28 -2.59 8.43
CA ARG A 167 18.36 -2.30 9.39
C ARG A 167 19.62 -1.79 8.68
N SER A 168 20.01 -2.40 7.55
CA SER A 168 21.14 -1.95 6.75
C SER A 168 20.95 -0.52 6.24
N VAL A 169 19.75 -0.18 5.75
CA VAL A 169 19.39 1.18 5.33
C VAL A 169 19.53 2.16 6.49
N LEU A 170 18.92 1.89 7.63
CA LEU A 170 18.94 2.79 8.80
C LEU A 170 20.39 2.98 9.33
N ASN A 171 21.16 1.90 9.40
CA ASN A 171 22.57 1.96 9.85
C ASN A 171 23.44 2.79 8.88
N TYR A 172 23.22 2.65 7.58
CA TYR A 172 23.96 3.41 6.55
C TYR A 172 23.77 4.91 6.71
N TYR A 173 22.54 5.34 7.05
CA TYR A 173 22.23 6.75 7.32
C TYR A 173 22.41 7.15 8.80
N GLY A 174 23.04 6.31 9.63
CA GLY A 174 23.36 6.63 11.01
C GLY A 174 22.17 6.68 11.97
N VAL A 175 21.03 6.09 11.60
CA VAL A 175 19.81 6.09 12.42
C VAL A 175 19.82 4.93 13.42
N GLN A 176 19.72 5.25 14.69
CA GLN A 176 19.61 4.25 15.76
C GLN A 176 18.30 3.46 15.64
N ASN A 177 18.39 2.15 15.73
CA ASN A 177 17.24 1.24 15.64
C ASN A 177 17.47 -0.03 16.45
N ASP A 178 16.39 -0.71 16.81
CA ASP A 178 16.38 -1.96 17.57
C ASP A 178 15.92 -3.18 16.75
N LEU A 179 16.04 -3.10 15.41
CA LEU A 179 15.62 -4.16 14.49
C LEU A 179 16.28 -5.51 14.74
N SER A 180 17.41 -5.52 15.43
CA SER A 180 18.08 -6.76 15.84
C SER A 180 17.18 -7.71 16.63
N LYS A 181 16.21 -7.19 17.38
CA LYS A 181 15.25 -8.00 18.15
C LYS A 181 14.35 -8.91 17.29
N TYR A 182 14.17 -8.56 16.01
CA TYR A 182 13.37 -9.33 15.06
C TYR A 182 14.19 -10.33 14.24
N LEU A 183 15.52 -10.28 14.34
CA LEU A 183 16.46 -11.06 13.54
C LEU A 183 17.09 -12.17 14.36
N SER A 184 17.53 -13.24 13.69
CA SER A 184 18.32 -14.29 14.33
C SER A 184 19.81 -13.93 14.28
N THR A 185 20.53 -14.10 15.36
CA THR A 185 21.98 -13.90 15.45
C THR A 185 22.78 -14.92 14.62
N LEU A 186 22.19 -16.08 14.36
CA LEU A 186 22.84 -17.19 13.64
C LEU A 186 22.55 -17.21 12.13
N SER A 187 21.69 -16.31 11.65
CA SER A 187 21.25 -16.31 10.24
C SER A 187 21.84 -15.15 9.47
N ALA A 188 22.46 -15.45 8.33
CA ALA A 188 22.80 -14.45 7.32
C ALA A 188 21.59 -14.20 6.40
N TYR A 189 21.19 -12.97 6.26
CA TYR A 189 20.08 -12.55 5.39
C TYR A 189 20.64 -11.93 4.12
N LYS A 190 20.36 -12.56 2.96
CA LYS A 190 20.84 -12.08 1.66
C LYS A 190 19.99 -10.91 1.17
N HIS A 191 20.60 -9.76 1.07
CA HIS A 191 20.11 -8.56 0.37
C HIS A 191 21.35 -7.76 -0.11
N PRO A 192 21.24 -6.86 -1.09
CA PRO A 192 22.37 -6.02 -1.48
C PRO A 192 22.79 -5.10 -0.32
N SER A 193 24.07 -4.80 -0.25
CA SER A 193 24.57 -3.78 0.66
C SER A 193 24.24 -2.38 0.15
N MET A 194 24.24 -1.37 1.03
CA MET A 194 23.99 0.00 0.61
C MET A 194 25.14 0.56 -0.24
N GLU A 195 26.34 0.05 -0.06
CA GLU A 195 27.53 0.37 -0.87
C GLU A 195 27.37 -0.15 -2.31
N GLU A 196 26.94 -1.41 -2.48
CA GLU A 196 26.65 -1.99 -3.81
C GLU A 196 25.55 -1.20 -4.55
N ILE A 197 24.50 -0.77 -3.82
CA ILE A 197 23.43 0.05 -4.37
C ILE A 197 23.95 1.44 -4.78
N TYR A 198 24.82 2.03 -3.94
CA TYR A 198 25.44 3.31 -4.23
C TYR A 198 26.33 3.23 -5.49
N GLU A 199 27.18 2.21 -5.57
CA GLU A 199 28.00 1.96 -6.76
C GLU A 199 27.12 1.79 -8.02
N ALA A 200 26.05 1.00 -7.95
CA ALA A 200 25.11 0.82 -9.05
C ALA A 200 24.41 2.13 -9.47
N ALA A 201 24.16 3.02 -8.52
CA ALA A 201 23.54 4.32 -8.80
C ALA A 201 24.45 5.28 -9.57
N TYR A 202 25.77 5.13 -9.42
CA TYR A 202 26.76 6.06 -9.99
C TYR A 202 27.76 5.40 -10.95
N ALA A 203 27.57 4.11 -11.27
CA ALA A 203 28.39 3.32 -12.20
C ALA A 203 28.14 3.65 -13.69
N SER A 204 27.81 4.91 -14.03
CA SER A 204 27.55 5.33 -15.43
C SER A 204 28.43 6.49 -15.83
#